data_18615c0e060e5aaa7c808468c2826894
#
_entry.id   18615c0e060e5aaa7c808468c2826894
#
_cell.length_a   1.000
_cell.length_b   1.000
_cell.length_c   1.000
_cell.angle_alpha   90.00
_cell.angle_beta   90.00
_cell.angle_gamma   90.00
#
_symmetry.space_group_name_H-M   'P 1'
#
loop_
_entity.id
_entity.type
_entity.pdbx_description
1 polymer ?
#
loop_
_entity_poly.entity_id
_entity_poly.type
_entity_poly.pdbx_seq_one_letter_code
_entity_poly.pdbx_strand_id
1 'polypeptide(L)'
;MEKFIYIADDDDNIRNLLKSFLEREGYLVSAFPTGDDLLKKFITDPCDLIILDVMMPGRDGFFILKEIRKISNVPIIMLTARDSDADYIEGLNLGSDDYFTKPFSPIKLVTKVKSVFKRLESTTGVAANGNTPLESDNELSFADIVINKKTKSATLKDDDLALTPNEYSLLSYLIINSDRAVPRVELLDKIWGYETEIETRVADDTVKRLRKKIVDSDAKISTIWGYGFRLIDKSADKDEKKK
;
A
#
# COMPACT_ATOMS: atom_id res chain seq x y z
N MET A 1 -12.47 -11.53 -13.05
CA MET A 1 -13.18 -11.88 -11.80
C MET A 1 -13.84 -10.64 -11.27
N GLU A 2 -15.06 -10.76 -10.74
CA GLU A 2 -15.75 -9.69 -10.04
C GLU A 2 -14.97 -9.33 -8.77
N LYS A 3 -14.81 -8.04 -8.48
CA LYS A 3 -14.08 -7.54 -7.32
C LYS A 3 -15.02 -7.16 -6.21
N PHE A 4 -14.78 -7.66 -5.00
CA PHE A 4 -15.57 -7.38 -3.81
C PHE A 4 -14.98 -6.24 -2.99
N ILE A 5 -15.80 -5.26 -2.64
CA ILE A 5 -15.43 -4.11 -1.83
C ILE A 5 -16.32 -4.05 -0.59
N TYR A 6 -15.69 -3.90 0.58
CA TYR A 6 -16.41 -3.64 1.82
C TYR A 6 -16.27 -2.18 2.22
N ILE A 7 -17.38 -1.59 2.67
CA ILE A 7 -17.44 -0.20 3.16
C ILE A 7 -17.95 -0.22 4.59
N ALA A 8 -17.27 0.45 5.52
CA ALA A 8 -17.81 0.76 6.83
C ALA A 8 -17.76 2.28 7.06
N ASP A 9 -18.92 2.85 7.37
CA ASP A 9 -19.13 4.27 7.67
C ASP A 9 -20.44 4.34 8.46
N ASP A 10 -20.60 5.19 9.46
CA ASP A 10 -21.84 5.30 10.24
C ASP A 10 -22.92 6.15 9.54
N ASP A 11 -22.53 6.98 8.56
CA ASP A 11 -23.48 7.77 7.76
C ASP A 11 -24.07 6.96 6.60
N ASP A 12 -25.40 6.70 6.66
CA ASP A 12 -26.16 6.01 5.62
C ASP A 12 -26.03 6.67 4.24
N ASN A 13 -25.97 7.99 4.18
CA ASN A 13 -25.87 8.72 2.92
C ASN A 13 -24.52 8.47 2.26
N ILE A 14 -23.45 8.48 3.05
CA ILE A 14 -22.09 8.19 2.55
C ILE A 14 -22.00 6.74 2.08
N ARG A 15 -22.52 5.78 2.88
CA ARG A 15 -22.53 4.37 2.48
C ARG A 15 -23.28 4.14 1.17
N ASN A 16 -24.50 4.69 1.05
CA ASN A 16 -25.33 4.53 -0.15
C ASN A 16 -24.72 5.22 -1.36
N LEU A 17 -24.15 6.41 -1.17
CA LEU A 17 -23.46 7.14 -2.22
C LEU A 17 -22.27 6.33 -2.77
N LEU A 18 -21.37 5.90 -1.90
CA LEU A 18 -20.19 5.13 -2.30
C LEU A 18 -20.56 3.80 -2.95
N LYS A 19 -21.52 3.08 -2.36
CA LYS A 19 -22.05 1.83 -2.92
C LYS A 19 -22.55 2.05 -4.35
N SER A 20 -23.41 3.06 -4.57
CA SER A 20 -23.97 3.36 -5.89
C SER A 20 -22.87 3.68 -6.93
N PHE A 21 -21.85 4.47 -6.55
CA PHE A 21 -20.78 4.82 -7.48
C PHE A 21 -19.89 3.62 -7.82
N LEU A 22 -19.55 2.77 -6.84
CA LEU A 22 -18.72 1.61 -7.05
C LEU A 22 -19.44 0.50 -7.83
N GLU A 23 -20.72 0.27 -7.55
CA GLU A 23 -21.53 -0.71 -8.29
C GLU A 23 -21.71 -0.32 -9.77
N ARG A 24 -21.80 0.98 -10.09
CA ARG A 24 -21.82 1.47 -11.48
C ARG A 24 -20.53 1.13 -12.24
N GLU A 25 -19.45 0.96 -11.53
CA GLU A 25 -18.13 0.56 -12.10
C GLU A 25 -17.96 -0.96 -12.17
N GLY A 26 -19.00 -1.73 -11.80
CA GLY A 26 -19.00 -3.19 -11.89
C GLY A 26 -18.41 -3.91 -10.68
N TYR A 27 -18.21 -3.20 -9.55
CA TYR A 27 -17.77 -3.83 -8.30
C TYR A 27 -18.95 -4.41 -7.53
N LEU A 28 -18.73 -5.50 -6.81
CA LEU A 28 -19.68 -6.01 -5.81
C LEU A 28 -19.39 -5.33 -4.47
N VAL A 29 -20.43 -4.72 -3.86
CA VAL A 29 -20.23 -3.87 -2.69
C VAL A 29 -21.13 -4.31 -1.54
N SER A 30 -20.52 -4.59 -0.38
CA SER A 30 -21.21 -4.75 0.90
C SER A 30 -20.89 -3.56 1.81
N ALA A 31 -21.93 -2.95 2.37
CA ALA A 31 -21.81 -1.78 3.23
C ALA A 31 -22.29 -2.08 4.65
N PHE A 32 -21.56 -1.60 5.64
CA PHE A 32 -21.75 -1.89 7.05
C PHE A 32 -21.85 -0.58 7.87
N PRO A 33 -22.76 -0.49 8.83
CA PRO A 33 -22.91 0.70 9.67
C PRO A 33 -21.79 0.82 10.74
N THR A 34 -21.06 -0.28 11.00
CA THR A 34 -20.00 -0.32 12.00
C THR A 34 -18.79 -1.09 11.49
N GLY A 35 -17.61 -0.75 12.03
CA GLY A 35 -16.39 -1.50 11.75
C GLY A 35 -16.43 -2.93 12.29
N ASP A 36 -17.13 -3.16 13.40
CA ASP A 36 -17.28 -4.50 13.99
C ASP A 36 -18.07 -5.45 13.08
N ASP A 37 -19.12 -4.97 12.42
CA ASP A 37 -19.89 -5.77 11.47
C ASP A 37 -19.08 -6.08 10.21
N LEU A 38 -18.31 -5.11 9.71
CA LEU A 38 -17.37 -5.33 8.63
C LEU A 38 -16.33 -6.39 9.01
N LEU A 39 -15.71 -6.26 10.19
CA LEU A 39 -14.67 -7.19 10.64
C LEU A 39 -15.20 -8.62 10.77
N LYS A 40 -16.39 -8.79 11.38
CA LYS A 40 -17.05 -10.11 11.47
C LYS A 40 -17.26 -10.73 10.09
N LYS A 41 -17.77 -9.94 9.14
CA LYS A 41 -17.98 -10.41 7.76
C LYS A 41 -16.65 -10.74 7.10
N PHE A 42 -15.63 -9.90 7.23
CA PHE A 42 -14.32 -10.09 6.61
C PHE A 42 -13.62 -11.38 7.08
N ILE A 43 -13.75 -11.75 8.34
CA ILE A 43 -13.16 -13.00 8.88
C ILE A 43 -13.78 -14.23 8.21
N THR A 44 -15.08 -14.21 7.91
CA THR A 44 -15.80 -15.34 7.31
C THR A 44 -15.78 -15.35 5.78
N ASP A 45 -15.72 -14.17 5.18
CA ASP A 45 -15.82 -13.98 3.74
C ASP A 45 -14.94 -12.75 3.36
N PRO A 46 -13.66 -12.95 3.05
CA PRO A 46 -12.75 -11.86 2.72
C PRO A 46 -13.11 -11.13 1.42
N CYS A 47 -12.85 -9.83 1.36
CA CYS A 47 -13.01 -8.99 0.17
C CYS A 47 -11.67 -8.58 -0.44
N ASP A 48 -11.71 -7.94 -1.63
CA ASP A 48 -10.54 -7.50 -2.37
C ASP A 48 -10.05 -6.10 -1.97
N LEU A 49 -10.91 -5.26 -1.36
CA LEU A 49 -10.59 -3.91 -0.89
C LEU A 49 -11.57 -3.47 0.19
N ILE A 50 -11.07 -2.70 1.15
CA ILE A 50 -11.88 -2.11 2.23
C ILE A 50 -11.81 -0.59 2.16
N ILE A 51 -12.97 0.06 2.32
CA ILE A 51 -13.10 1.50 2.56
C ILE A 51 -13.64 1.64 3.99
N LEU A 52 -12.90 2.33 4.84
CA LEU A 52 -13.13 2.31 6.28
C LEU A 52 -13.12 3.72 6.86
N ASP A 53 -14.24 4.14 7.44
CA ASP A 53 -14.27 5.40 8.18
C ASP A 53 -13.47 5.28 9.49
N VAL A 54 -12.80 6.35 9.85
CA VAL A 54 -12.08 6.45 11.13
C VAL A 54 -13.07 6.63 12.27
N MET A 55 -14.06 7.50 12.09
CA MET A 55 -14.95 7.92 13.17
C MET A 55 -16.28 7.17 13.09
N MET A 56 -16.36 6.03 13.77
CA MET A 56 -17.60 5.25 13.87
C MET A 56 -17.95 4.98 15.33
N PRO A 57 -19.24 4.80 15.67
CA PRO A 57 -19.66 4.32 16.98
C PRO A 57 -19.06 2.96 17.35
N GLY A 58 -18.66 2.80 18.60
CA GLY A 58 -18.03 1.58 19.09
C GLY A 58 -16.52 1.60 18.89
N ARG A 59 -15.97 0.64 18.16
CA ARG A 59 -14.56 0.59 17.84
C ARG A 59 -14.28 1.47 16.62
N ASP A 60 -13.31 2.37 16.75
CA ASP A 60 -12.91 3.25 15.67
C ASP A 60 -12.25 2.51 14.50
N GLY A 61 -12.14 3.19 13.36
CA GLY A 61 -11.55 2.59 12.15
C GLY A 61 -10.08 2.19 12.33
N PHE A 62 -9.32 2.85 13.19
CA PHE A 62 -7.93 2.48 13.45
C PHE A 62 -7.83 1.16 14.20
N PHE A 63 -8.72 0.91 15.15
CA PHE A 63 -8.80 -0.38 15.82
C PHE A 63 -9.13 -1.50 14.81
N ILE A 64 -10.12 -1.29 13.96
CA ILE A 64 -10.53 -2.26 12.92
C ILE A 64 -9.38 -2.52 11.94
N LEU A 65 -8.70 -1.47 11.48
CA LEU A 65 -7.50 -1.58 10.64
C LEU A 65 -6.44 -2.48 11.29
N LYS A 66 -6.12 -2.25 12.57
CA LYS A 66 -5.16 -3.09 13.33
C LYS A 66 -5.57 -4.55 13.38
N GLU A 67 -6.85 -4.83 13.63
CA GLU A 67 -7.34 -6.22 13.69
C GLU A 67 -7.27 -6.91 12.32
N ILE A 68 -7.66 -6.21 11.23
CA ILE A 68 -7.54 -6.74 9.88
C ILE A 68 -6.08 -7.01 9.52
N ARG A 69 -5.16 -6.13 9.86
CA ARG A 69 -3.71 -6.30 9.58
C ARG A 69 -3.05 -7.47 10.29
N LYS A 70 -3.65 -8.00 11.37
CA LYS A 70 -3.19 -9.25 12.00
C LYS A 70 -3.45 -10.49 11.13
N ILE A 71 -4.43 -10.42 10.23
CA ILE A 71 -4.92 -11.58 9.47
C ILE A 71 -4.84 -11.39 7.95
N SER A 72 -4.67 -10.16 7.44
CA SER A 72 -4.68 -9.89 6.01
C SER A 72 -3.94 -8.60 5.63
N ASN A 73 -3.36 -8.61 4.44
CA ASN A 73 -2.78 -7.44 3.77
C ASN A 73 -3.73 -6.85 2.70
N VAL A 74 -5.04 -7.09 2.80
CA VAL A 74 -6.03 -6.50 1.89
C VAL A 74 -5.86 -4.97 1.81
N PRO A 75 -5.96 -4.35 0.63
CA PRO A 75 -5.89 -2.89 0.52
C PRO A 75 -6.98 -2.23 1.35
N ILE A 76 -6.60 -1.21 2.14
CA ILE A 76 -7.53 -0.44 2.99
C ILE A 76 -7.36 1.04 2.71
N ILE A 77 -8.44 1.69 2.30
CA ILE A 77 -8.56 3.14 2.15
C ILE A 77 -9.31 3.67 3.35
N MET A 78 -8.70 4.60 4.09
CA MET A 78 -9.35 5.23 5.25
C MET A 78 -10.11 6.47 4.83
N LEU A 79 -11.30 6.68 5.40
CA LEU A 79 -12.05 7.93 5.31
C LEU A 79 -11.97 8.64 6.65
N THR A 80 -11.80 9.96 6.68
CA THR A 80 -11.72 10.71 7.93
C THR A 80 -12.32 12.10 7.80
N ALA A 81 -12.99 12.57 8.84
CA ALA A 81 -13.41 13.96 8.99
C ALA A 81 -12.30 14.84 9.61
N ARG A 82 -11.16 14.27 9.97
CA ARG A 82 -10.11 14.96 10.70
C ARG A 82 -9.01 15.45 9.77
N ASP A 83 -8.80 16.76 9.79
CA ASP A 83 -7.73 17.46 9.07
C ASP A 83 -6.41 17.48 9.87
N SER A 84 -6.32 16.78 11.03
CA SER A 84 -5.10 16.82 11.82
C SER A 84 -4.02 15.90 11.26
N ASP A 85 -2.82 16.44 11.08
CA ASP A 85 -1.63 15.68 10.69
C ASP A 85 -1.39 14.45 11.58
N ALA A 86 -1.80 14.51 12.87
CA ALA A 86 -1.63 13.43 13.83
C ALA A 86 -2.45 12.18 13.48
N ASP A 87 -3.73 12.35 13.15
CA ASP A 87 -4.63 11.23 12.79
C ASP A 87 -4.26 10.62 11.44
N TYR A 88 -3.85 11.47 10.48
CA TYR A 88 -3.31 11.03 9.20
C TYR A 88 -2.05 10.18 9.38
N ILE A 89 -1.12 10.63 10.23
CA ILE A 89 0.12 9.91 10.54
C ILE A 89 -0.17 8.61 11.29
N GLU A 90 -1.16 8.59 12.21
CA GLU A 90 -1.53 7.37 12.94
C GLU A 90 -2.06 6.30 11.99
N GLY A 91 -3.01 6.62 11.10
CA GLY A 91 -3.56 5.66 10.14
C GLY A 91 -2.53 5.09 9.18
N LEU A 92 -1.65 5.94 8.67
CA LEU A 92 -0.56 5.49 7.81
C LEU A 92 0.44 4.59 8.57
N ASN A 93 0.79 4.91 9.82
CA ASN A 93 1.65 4.07 10.65
C ASN A 93 1.03 2.70 10.96
N LEU A 94 -0.31 2.60 10.95
CA LEU A 94 -1.07 1.37 11.20
C LEU A 94 -1.22 0.49 9.97
N GLY A 95 -0.77 0.93 8.79
CA GLY A 95 -0.75 0.12 7.57
C GLY A 95 -1.93 0.34 6.62
N SER A 96 -2.62 1.48 6.70
CA SER A 96 -3.54 1.87 5.62
C SER A 96 -2.78 2.10 4.31
N ASP A 97 -3.45 1.86 3.20
CA ASP A 97 -2.86 2.05 1.87
C ASP A 97 -3.10 3.46 1.34
N ASP A 98 -4.18 4.10 1.79
CA ASP A 98 -4.49 5.48 1.43
C ASP A 98 -5.47 6.14 2.41
N TYR A 99 -5.65 7.47 2.24
CA TYR A 99 -6.43 8.32 3.12
C TYR A 99 -7.24 9.33 2.31
N PHE A 100 -8.53 9.50 2.66
CA PHE A 100 -9.41 10.52 2.08
C PHE A 100 -10.05 11.35 3.19
N THR A 101 -9.87 12.67 3.15
CA THR A 101 -10.53 13.59 4.08
C THR A 101 -11.95 13.90 3.62
N LYS A 102 -12.91 13.84 4.53
CA LYS A 102 -14.29 14.30 4.32
C LYS A 102 -14.35 15.84 4.46
N PRO A 103 -15.04 16.56 3.54
CA PRO A 103 -15.77 16.05 2.39
C PRO A 103 -14.89 15.68 1.21
N PHE A 104 -15.15 14.54 0.57
CA PHE A 104 -14.40 14.05 -0.58
C PHE A 104 -15.26 13.96 -1.84
N SER A 105 -14.61 13.92 -3.00
CA SER A 105 -15.28 13.64 -4.27
C SER A 105 -15.43 12.12 -4.44
N PRO A 106 -16.67 11.58 -4.58
CA PRO A 106 -16.87 10.16 -4.86
C PRO A 106 -16.14 9.68 -6.12
N ILE A 107 -16.07 10.54 -7.15
CA ILE A 107 -15.35 10.24 -8.39
C ILE A 107 -13.86 10.05 -8.13
N LYS A 108 -13.24 10.89 -7.30
CA LYS A 108 -11.82 10.76 -6.93
C LYS A 108 -11.57 9.45 -6.18
N LEU A 109 -12.46 9.09 -5.24
CA LEU A 109 -12.36 7.83 -4.51
C LEU A 109 -12.48 6.61 -5.43
N VAL A 110 -13.46 6.62 -6.36
CA VAL A 110 -13.61 5.57 -7.36
C VAL A 110 -12.37 5.45 -8.26
N THR A 111 -11.83 6.57 -8.71
CA THR A 111 -10.57 6.60 -9.49
C THR A 111 -9.43 5.96 -8.71
N LYS A 112 -9.36 6.21 -7.40
CA LYS A 112 -8.37 5.61 -6.53
C LYS A 112 -8.55 4.10 -6.39
N VAL A 113 -9.78 3.64 -6.17
CA VAL A 113 -10.12 2.20 -6.13
C VAL A 113 -9.68 1.51 -7.44
N LYS A 114 -9.98 2.10 -8.59
CA LYS A 114 -9.51 1.61 -9.89
C LYS A 114 -7.98 1.53 -9.97
N SER A 115 -7.29 2.55 -9.49
CA SER A 115 -5.83 2.58 -9.46
C SER A 115 -5.24 1.49 -8.57
N VAL A 116 -5.85 1.22 -7.40
CA VAL A 116 -5.45 0.12 -6.52
C VAL A 116 -5.59 -1.22 -7.23
N PHE A 117 -6.75 -1.50 -7.83
CA PHE A 117 -6.96 -2.76 -8.55
C PHE A 117 -6.07 -2.91 -9.78
N LYS A 118 -5.93 -1.85 -10.59
CA LYS A 118 -5.02 -1.86 -11.74
C LYS A 118 -3.58 -2.22 -11.33
N ARG A 119 -3.09 -1.70 -10.22
CA ARG A 119 -1.76 -2.05 -9.69
C ARG A 119 -1.67 -3.51 -9.24
N LEU A 120 -2.72 -4.00 -8.57
CA LEU A 120 -2.78 -5.41 -8.19
C LEU A 120 -2.75 -6.34 -9.42
N GLU A 121 -3.21 -5.87 -10.58
CA GLU A 121 -3.22 -6.62 -11.84
C GLU A 121 -1.96 -6.40 -12.68
N SER A 122 -1.45 -5.16 -12.75
CA SER A 122 -0.41 -4.75 -13.69
C SER A 122 1.03 -5.02 -13.26
N THR A 123 1.29 -5.59 -12.09
CA THR A 123 2.64 -6.01 -11.69
C THR A 123 3.15 -7.21 -12.49
N THR A 124 2.44 -7.60 -13.57
CA THR A 124 2.85 -8.61 -14.54
C THR A 124 3.58 -8.03 -15.77
N GLY A 125 3.76 -6.71 -15.87
CA GLY A 125 4.30 -6.11 -17.08
C GLY A 125 4.91 -4.73 -16.91
N VAL A 126 6.04 -4.60 -16.23
CA VAL A 126 6.94 -3.46 -16.48
C VAL A 126 8.04 -3.98 -17.40
N ALA A 127 7.94 -3.62 -18.68
CA ALA A 127 8.99 -3.86 -19.65
C ALA A 127 10.27 -3.15 -19.19
N ALA A 128 11.27 -3.93 -18.75
CA ALA A 128 12.61 -3.46 -18.53
C ALA A 128 13.27 -3.22 -19.89
N ASN A 129 13.56 -1.97 -20.22
CA ASN A 129 14.55 -1.64 -21.24
C ASN A 129 15.94 -1.79 -20.64
N GLY A 130 16.68 -2.76 -21.15
CA GLY A 130 18.14 -2.77 -21.19
C GLY A 130 18.88 -3.52 -20.09
N ASN A 131 19.50 -4.62 -20.46
CA ASN A 131 20.66 -5.30 -19.86
C ASN A 131 20.65 -5.60 -18.37
N THR A 132 20.18 -6.79 -18.00
CA THR A 132 20.50 -7.44 -16.73
C THR A 132 20.54 -8.96 -16.85
N PRO A 133 21.32 -9.70 -16.02
CA PRO A 133 21.62 -11.12 -16.18
C PRO A 133 20.41 -12.01 -15.93
N LEU A 134 20.41 -13.16 -16.55
CA LEU A 134 19.55 -14.36 -16.43
C LEU A 134 18.81 -14.49 -15.08
N GLU A 135 17.65 -13.87 -14.99
CA GLU A 135 16.68 -14.08 -13.92
C GLU A 135 15.48 -14.81 -14.47
N SER A 136 14.93 -15.75 -13.71
CA SER A 136 13.64 -16.36 -14.06
C SER A 136 12.62 -15.22 -14.17
N ASP A 137 11.83 -15.17 -15.24
CA ASP A 137 10.86 -14.08 -15.55
C ASP A 137 9.92 -13.68 -14.40
N ASN A 138 9.88 -14.46 -13.31
CA ASN A 138 8.94 -14.34 -12.20
C ASN A 138 9.52 -13.83 -10.88
N GLU A 139 10.85 -13.67 -10.75
CA GLU A 139 11.49 -13.28 -9.49
C GLU A 139 12.37 -12.04 -9.67
N LEU A 140 12.45 -11.23 -8.61
CA LEU A 140 13.42 -10.16 -8.43
C LEU A 140 14.16 -10.42 -7.14
N SER A 141 15.48 -10.27 -7.15
CA SER A 141 16.30 -10.40 -5.93
C SER A 141 17.15 -9.16 -5.71
N PHE A 142 17.37 -8.81 -4.45
CA PHE A 142 18.30 -7.78 -4.04
C PHE A 142 18.83 -8.09 -2.64
N ALA A 143 20.15 -8.27 -2.52
CA ALA A 143 20.79 -8.79 -1.32
C ALA A 143 20.13 -10.13 -0.89
N ASP A 144 19.59 -10.19 0.32
CA ASP A 144 18.91 -11.35 0.89
C ASP A 144 17.37 -11.30 0.79
N ILE A 145 16.83 -10.38 -0.03
CA ILE A 145 15.39 -10.25 -0.30
C ILE A 145 15.08 -10.88 -1.67
N VAL A 146 14.02 -11.70 -1.72
CA VAL A 146 13.47 -12.26 -2.95
C VAL A 146 12.01 -11.85 -3.09
N ILE A 147 11.65 -11.32 -4.24
CA ILE A 147 10.28 -10.95 -4.61
C ILE A 147 9.77 -11.90 -5.67
N ASN A 148 8.65 -12.55 -5.41
CA ASN A 148 7.93 -13.33 -6.39
C ASN A 148 6.83 -12.47 -7.05
N LYS A 149 6.99 -12.19 -8.35
CA LYS A 149 6.07 -11.34 -9.12
C LYS A 149 4.70 -12.01 -9.35
N LYS A 150 4.67 -13.34 -9.42
CA LYS A 150 3.45 -14.11 -9.68
C LYS A 150 2.55 -14.19 -8.45
N THR A 151 3.13 -14.51 -7.29
CA THR A 151 2.40 -14.61 -6.02
C THR A 151 2.27 -13.26 -5.30
N LYS A 152 3.04 -12.24 -5.76
CA LYS A 152 3.14 -10.91 -5.11
C LYS A 152 3.56 -10.98 -3.66
N SER A 153 4.42 -11.93 -3.34
CA SER A 153 5.04 -12.11 -2.04
C SER A 153 6.50 -11.65 -2.07
N ALA A 154 7.02 -11.32 -0.91
CA ALA A 154 8.42 -11.02 -0.70
C ALA A 154 8.93 -11.78 0.50
N THR A 155 10.09 -12.40 0.39
CA THR A 155 10.73 -13.13 1.47
C THR A 155 12.08 -12.52 1.84
N LEU A 156 12.44 -12.64 3.10
CA LEU A 156 13.76 -12.34 3.63
C LEU A 156 14.31 -13.62 4.25
N LYS A 157 15.37 -14.20 3.65
CA LYS A 157 15.96 -15.47 4.12
C LYS A 157 14.89 -16.57 4.29
N ASP A 158 14.00 -16.68 3.29
CA ASP A 158 12.85 -17.60 3.23
C ASP A 158 11.65 -17.27 4.13
N ASP A 159 11.74 -16.32 5.04
CA ASP A 159 10.61 -15.84 5.84
C ASP A 159 9.75 -14.82 5.08
N ASP A 160 8.43 -14.99 5.07
CA ASP A 160 7.50 -14.05 4.42
C ASP A 160 7.51 -12.70 5.14
N LEU A 161 7.76 -11.63 4.38
CA LEU A 161 7.75 -10.26 4.89
C LEU A 161 6.34 -9.71 5.15
N ALA A 162 5.30 -10.42 4.75
CA ALA A 162 3.88 -10.03 4.91
C ALA A 162 3.63 -8.56 4.50
N LEU A 163 4.03 -8.19 3.28
CA LEU A 163 3.94 -6.82 2.79
C LEU A 163 2.51 -6.47 2.38
N THR A 164 2.06 -5.25 2.71
CA THR A 164 0.86 -4.68 2.11
C THR A 164 1.10 -4.40 0.61
N PRO A 165 0.04 -4.24 -0.22
CA PRO A 165 0.20 -3.99 -1.65
C PRO A 165 1.10 -2.80 -1.98
N ASN A 166 1.01 -1.70 -1.20
CA ASN A 166 1.86 -0.54 -1.41
C ASN A 166 3.32 -0.78 -0.97
N GLU A 167 3.53 -1.49 0.13
CA GLU A 167 4.88 -1.88 0.57
C GLU A 167 5.55 -2.81 -0.44
N TYR A 168 4.80 -3.79 -0.98
CA TYR A 168 5.26 -4.66 -2.05
C TYR A 168 5.64 -3.87 -3.31
N SER A 169 4.75 -2.96 -3.76
CA SER A 169 4.98 -2.14 -4.94
C SER A 169 6.20 -1.22 -4.76
N LEU A 170 6.34 -0.60 -3.58
CA LEU A 170 7.46 0.26 -3.23
C LEU A 170 8.78 -0.53 -3.22
N LEU A 171 8.82 -1.68 -2.56
CA LEU A 171 10.02 -2.52 -2.50
C LEU A 171 10.43 -2.99 -3.90
N SER A 172 9.47 -3.52 -4.68
CA SER A 172 9.70 -3.95 -6.06
C SER A 172 10.25 -2.82 -6.93
N TYR A 173 9.67 -1.63 -6.82
CA TYR A 173 10.11 -0.47 -7.58
C TYR A 173 11.52 -0.01 -7.21
N LEU A 174 11.85 -0.02 -5.92
CA LEU A 174 13.20 0.31 -5.44
C LEU A 174 14.24 -0.73 -5.83
N ILE A 175 13.88 -2.02 -5.89
CA ILE A 175 14.78 -3.08 -6.37
C ILE A 175 15.08 -2.89 -7.86
N ILE A 176 14.07 -2.67 -8.68
CA ILE A 176 14.23 -2.46 -10.14
C ILE A 176 15.11 -1.22 -10.43
N ASN A 177 15.05 -0.20 -9.56
CA ASN A 177 15.79 1.05 -9.69
C ASN A 177 16.92 1.18 -8.65
N SER A 178 17.52 0.08 -8.22
CA SER A 178 18.56 0.09 -7.17
C SER A 178 19.87 0.79 -7.58
N ASP A 179 20.09 0.94 -8.89
CA ASP A 179 21.22 1.66 -9.48
C ASP A 179 21.19 3.17 -9.22
N ARG A 180 20.00 3.74 -8.92
CA ARG A 180 19.79 5.18 -8.74
C ARG A 180 18.98 5.55 -7.50
N ALA A 181 18.99 6.83 -7.17
CA ALA A 181 18.02 7.40 -6.24
C ALA A 181 16.69 7.65 -6.97
N VAL A 182 15.57 7.30 -6.34
CA VAL A 182 14.23 7.48 -6.88
C VAL A 182 13.58 8.70 -6.21
N PRO A 183 13.13 9.71 -6.98
CA PRO A 183 12.47 10.89 -6.44
C PRO A 183 11.15 10.54 -5.74
N ARG A 184 10.77 11.30 -4.70
CA ARG A 184 9.46 11.13 -4.02
C ARG A 184 8.29 11.28 -4.98
N VAL A 185 8.34 12.28 -5.85
CA VAL A 185 7.28 12.53 -6.85
C VAL A 185 7.09 11.34 -7.78
N GLU A 186 8.19 10.72 -8.23
CA GLU A 186 8.16 9.51 -9.05
C GLU A 186 7.53 8.33 -8.31
N LEU A 187 7.86 8.15 -7.03
CA LEU A 187 7.22 7.12 -6.20
C LEU A 187 5.72 7.37 -6.03
N LEU A 188 5.33 8.62 -5.77
CA LEU A 188 3.92 9.00 -5.61
C LEU A 188 3.12 8.74 -6.89
N ASP A 189 3.66 9.07 -8.05
CA ASP A 189 3.04 8.76 -9.35
C ASP A 189 2.96 7.24 -9.57
N LYS A 190 4.08 6.52 -9.47
CA LYS A 190 4.17 5.11 -9.84
C LYS A 190 3.45 4.17 -8.88
N ILE A 191 3.42 4.50 -7.59
CA ILE A 191 2.88 3.60 -6.55
C ILE A 191 1.49 4.03 -6.09
N TRP A 192 1.18 5.33 -6.09
CA TRP A 192 -0.12 5.82 -5.61
C TRP A 192 -0.97 6.47 -6.71
N GLY A 193 -0.38 6.75 -7.90
CA GLY A 193 -1.09 7.39 -9.01
C GLY A 193 -1.42 8.86 -8.75
N TYR A 194 -0.62 9.55 -7.96
CA TYR A 194 -0.74 10.98 -7.76
C TYR A 194 -0.04 11.74 -8.91
N GLU A 195 -0.80 12.43 -9.74
CA GLU A 195 -0.28 13.15 -10.91
C GLU A 195 0.30 14.54 -10.59
N THR A 196 0.13 15.04 -9.36
CA THR A 196 0.57 16.38 -8.95
C THR A 196 1.34 16.33 -7.63
N GLU A 197 2.16 17.35 -7.36
CA GLU A 197 2.82 17.58 -6.07
C GLU A 197 1.77 17.82 -4.97
N ILE A 198 1.19 16.74 -4.47
CA ILE A 198 0.41 16.75 -3.25
C ILE A 198 1.43 16.61 -2.12
N GLU A 199 1.40 17.53 -1.17
CA GLU A 199 2.14 17.39 0.08
C GLU A 199 1.59 16.19 0.86
N THR A 200 2.08 15.01 0.54
CA THR A 200 1.67 13.79 1.21
C THR A 200 2.89 13.07 1.76
N ARG A 201 2.80 12.65 2.99
CA ARG A 201 3.82 11.85 3.68
C ARG A 201 3.68 10.34 3.40
N VAL A 202 2.72 9.94 2.56
CA VAL A 202 2.40 8.52 2.33
C VAL A 202 3.62 7.69 1.89
N ALA A 203 4.49 8.25 1.06
CA ALA A 203 5.71 7.58 0.62
C ALA A 203 6.70 7.42 1.78
N ASP A 204 6.94 8.48 2.56
CA ASP A 204 7.85 8.46 3.71
C ASP A 204 7.37 7.50 4.80
N ASP A 205 6.06 7.46 5.09
CA ASP A 205 5.48 6.55 6.08
C ASP A 205 5.51 5.10 5.62
N THR A 206 5.25 4.85 4.33
CA THR A 206 5.39 3.50 3.77
C THR A 206 6.85 3.03 3.80
N VAL A 207 7.81 3.91 3.47
CA VAL A 207 9.25 3.62 3.65
C VAL A 207 9.59 3.33 5.11
N LYS A 208 9.02 4.07 6.06
CA LYS A 208 9.24 3.85 7.50
C LYS A 208 8.74 2.46 7.94
N ARG A 209 7.56 2.03 7.48
CA ARG A 209 7.05 0.68 7.76
C ARG A 209 7.90 -0.40 7.11
N LEU A 210 8.24 -0.22 5.83
CA LEU A 210 9.05 -1.18 5.09
C LEU A 210 10.44 -1.36 5.72
N ARG A 211 11.07 -0.27 6.17
CA ARG A 211 12.34 -0.33 6.91
C ARG A 211 12.27 -1.21 8.16
N LYS A 212 11.14 -1.20 8.87
CA LYS A 212 10.94 -2.07 10.06
C LYS A 212 10.89 -3.53 9.67
N LYS A 213 10.24 -3.84 8.54
CA LYS A 213 10.09 -5.23 8.05
C LYS A 213 11.39 -5.81 7.50
N ILE A 214 12.27 -4.96 6.95
CA ILE A 214 13.56 -5.37 6.39
C ILE A 214 14.75 -5.02 7.30
N VAL A 215 14.53 -4.82 8.60
CA VAL A 215 15.58 -4.37 9.54
C VAL A 215 16.77 -5.35 9.60
N ASP A 216 16.49 -6.65 9.53
CA ASP A 216 17.46 -7.76 9.59
C ASP A 216 18.02 -8.15 8.21
N SER A 217 17.63 -7.45 7.15
CA SER A 217 18.15 -7.62 5.79
C SER A 217 19.49 -6.92 5.60
N ASP A 218 20.28 -7.45 4.69
CA ASP A 218 21.46 -6.74 4.14
C ASP A 218 21.05 -5.58 3.21
N ALA A 219 19.84 -5.56 2.70
CA ALA A 219 19.25 -4.43 2.00
C ALA A 219 18.91 -3.29 2.97
N LYS A 220 19.10 -2.03 2.53
CA LYS A 220 18.77 -0.83 3.30
C LYS A 220 18.17 0.24 2.40
N ILE A 221 17.04 0.82 2.79
CA ILE A 221 16.49 2.00 2.12
C ILE A 221 17.10 3.24 2.73
N SER A 222 17.96 3.94 1.98
CA SER A 222 18.58 5.21 2.37
C SER A 222 17.74 6.39 1.91
N THR A 223 17.68 7.44 2.75
CA THR A 223 17.05 8.72 2.38
C THR A 223 18.09 9.60 1.71
N ILE A 224 17.76 10.12 0.52
CA ILE A 224 18.52 11.16 -0.15
C ILE A 224 17.78 12.48 0.12
N TRP A 225 18.39 13.29 0.99
CA TRP A 225 17.76 14.53 1.47
C TRP A 225 17.33 15.47 0.34
N GLY A 226 16.13 16.00 0.44
CA GLY A 226 15.54 16.88 -0.57
C GLY A 226 15.15 16.19 -1.88
N TYR A 227 15.41 14.88 -2.04
CA TYR A 227 15.20 14.18 -3.31
C TYR A 227 14.25 12.97 -3.18
N GLY A 228 14.66 11.92 -2.45
CA GLY A 228 13.89 10.69 -2.39
C GLY A 228 14.57 9.57 -1.64
N PHE A 229 14.51 8.36 -2.21
CA PHE A 229 15.03 7.16 -1.57
C PHE A 229 15.88 6.33 -2.55
N ARG A 230 16.83 5.58 -2.00
CA ARG A 230 17.67 4.62 -2.72
C ARG A 230 17.77 3.33 -1.93
N LEU A 231 17.65 2.20 -2.61
CA LEU A 231 17.97 0.90 -2.03
C LEU A 231 19.47 0.63 -2.19
N ILE A 232 20.12 0.24 -1.12
CA ILE A 232 21.56 -0.07 -1.09
C ILE A 232 21.79 -1.41 -0.40
N ASP A 233 22.86 -2.11 -0.79
CA ASP A 233 23.33 -3.31 -0.14
C ASP A 233 24.37 -2.92 0.92
N LYS A 234 24.14 -3.29 2.18
CA LYS A 234 25.04 -3.00 3.31
C LYS A 234 26.37 -3.80 3.21
N SER A 235 26.37 -4.93 2.51
CA SER A 235 27.55 -5.76 2.34
C SER A 235 28.56 -5.09 1.40
N ALA A 236 28.08 -4.45 0.33
CA ALA A 236 28.92 -3.70 -0.61
C ALA A 236 29.62 -2.47 0.03
N ASP A 237 28.94 -1.79 0.97
CA ASP A 237 29.49 -0.61 1.69
C ASP A 237 30.64 -0.96 2.64
N LYS A 238 30.79 -2.22 3.05
CA LYS A 238 31.90 -2.66 3.94
C LYS A 238 33.21 -2.87 3.20
N ASP A 239 33.14 -3.17 1.92
CA ASP A 239 34.34 -3.42 1.11
C ASP A 239 34.99 -2.12 0.60
N GLU A 240 34.23 -1.04 0.40
CA GLU A 240 34.77 0.27 0.01
C GLU A 240 35.51 1.00 1.17
N LYS A 241 35.16 0.71 2.42
CA LYS A 241 35.84 1.30 3.62
C LYS A 241 37.11 0.56 4.02
N LYS A 242 37.47 -0.53 3.34
CA LYS A 242 38.69 -1.30 3.59
C LYS A 242 39.77 -1.06 2.55
N LYS A 243 39.54 -0.18 1.57
CA LYS A 243 40.55 0.32 0.63
C LYS A 243 40.90 1.77 0.96
#